data_516e61f5c16c27886c10504c7a735e1b
#
_entry.id   516e61f5c16c27886c10504c7a735e1b
#
_cell.length_a   1.000
_cell.length_b   1.000
_cell.length_c   1.000
_cell.angle_alpha   90.00
_cell.angle_beta   90.00
_cell.angle_gamma   90.00
#
_symmetry.space_group_name_H-M   'P 1'
#
loop_
_entity.id
_entity.type
_entity.pdbx_description
1 polymer ?
#
loop_
_entity_poly.entity_id
_entity_poly.type
_entity_poly.pdbx_seq_one_letter_code
_entity_poly.pdbx_strand_id
1 'polypeptide(L)'
;MNLAATSLFSLEGRTALLTGASGFLGRTFARTLLSNGARLVAVGRSERLDGLAAEWAKDFGAERVRSHRVDMYDLTAFSALLDEIVTSESAIDVLVNNAHELGPNSGFNSPDGTLENAPIEHWMRHVTAGLFWPALTVQKVGPLMKEHERGSIVNISTMYAQVSPDPRLYEGTSFVNPPGYSSAKAGMVAFTRYVASFWGSYGIRANAILPGPFSNTEEAGPNSVDPADPFLIRLRAKTSLGRTGQAHELAGALLFLASEASSYVTGHALSVDGGWTAI
;
A
#
# COMPACT_ATOMS: atom_id res chain seq x y z
N MET A 1 -8.20 -26.23 17.29
CA MET A 1 -7.89 -24.91 16.71
C MET A 1 -7.79 -23.88 17.84
N ASN A 2 -6.67 -23.19 17.98
CA ASN A 2 -6.54 -22.13 19.01
C ASN A 2 -7.18 -20.85 18.47
N LEU A 3 -8.27 -20.40 19.10
CA LEU A 3 -9.02 -19.18 18.72
C LEU A 3 -8.59 -17.94 19.52
N ALA A 4 -7.48 -18.00 20.24
CA ALA A 4 -6.94 -16.82 20.89
C ALA A 4 -6.59 -15.76 19.85
N ALA A 5 -6.99 -14.51 20.07
CA ALA A 5 -6.70 -13.42 19.14
C ALA A 5 -5.22 -13.30 18.81
N THR A 6 -4.34 -13.53 19.79
CA THR A 6 -2.88 -13.52 19.62
C THR A 6 -2.39 -14.53 18.59
N SER A 7 -3.03 -15.71 18.48
CA SER A 7 -2.65 -16.71 17.49
C SER A 7 -3.23 -16.42 16.09
N LEU A 8 -4.44 -15.87 16.02
CA LEU A 8 -5.09 -15.55 14.75
C LEU A 8 -4.37 -14.40 14.01
N PHE A 9 -3.84 -13.45 14.74
CA PHE A 9 -3.13 -12.29 14.18
C PHE A 9 -1.61 -12.48 14.08
N SER A 10 -1.06 -13.61 14.52
CA SER A 10 0.38 -13.89 14.44
C SER A 10 0.84 -14.07 12.99
N LEU A 11 2.01 -13.51 12.70
CA LEU A 11 2.74 -13.70 11.45
C LEU A 11 4.07 -14.45 11.67
N GLU A 12 4.21 -15.14 12.82
CA GLU A 12 5.39 -15.95 13.13
C GLU A 12 5.63 -17.00 12.04
N GLY A 13 6.88 -17.07 11.56
CA GLY A 13 7.28 -17.97 10.48
C GLY A 13 6.76 -17.57 9.09
N ARG A 14 6.16 -16.38 8.93
CA ARG A 14 5.70 -15.84 7.66
C ARG A 14 6.73 -14.88 7.07
N THR A 15 6.88 -14.90 5.74
CA THR A 15 7.67 -13.91 5.00
C THR A 15 6.73 -12.94 4.30
N ALA A 16 6.94 -11.65 4.53
CA ALA A 16 6.19 -10.57 3.91
C ALA A 16 7.05 -9.77 2.93
N LEU A 17 6.60 -9.64 1.68
CA LEU A 17 7.16 -8.72 0.70
C LEU A 17 6.35 -7.42 0.71
N LEU A 18 7.00 -6.29 0.96
CA LEU A 18 6.39 -4.96 1.02
C LEU A 18 7.04 -4.02 0.00
N THR A 19 6.26 -3.51 -0.95
CA THR A 19 6.71 -2.47 -1.87
C THR A 19 6.45 -1.06 -1.29
N GLY A 20 7.33 -0.10 -1.61
CA GLY A 20 7.21 1.26 -1.08
C GLY A 20 7.46 1.36 0.42
N ALA A 21 8.29 0.50 0.97
CA ALA A 21 8.54 0.36 2.40
C ALA A 21 9.09 1.61 3.09
N SER A 22 9.81 2.48 2.37
CA SER A 22 10.35 3.74 2.90
C SER A 22 9.36 4.91 2.90
N GLY A 23 8.17 4.74 2.31
CA GLY A 23 7.12 5.75 2.25
C GLY A 23 6.42 5.99 3.60
N PHE A 24 5.55 7.02 3.66
CA PHE A 24 4.82 7.39 4.87
C PHE A 24 4.04 6.20 5.48
N LEU A 25 3.18 5.55 4.71
CA LEU A 25 2.43 4.37 5.16
C LEU A 25 3.33 3.12 5.21
N GLY A 26 4.29 3.00 4.28
CA GLY A 26 5.16 1.84 4.17
C GLY A 26 5.97 1.56 5.43
N ARG A 27 6.47 2.60 6.10
CA ARG A 27 7.19 2.48 7.38
C ARG A 27 6.32 1.89 8.49
N THR A 28 5.08 2.33 8.56
CA THR A 28 4.10 1.79 9.51
C THR A 28 3.80 0.32 9.19
N PHE A 29 3.61 -0.01 7.92
CA PHE A 29 3.36 -1.39 7.49
C PHE A 29 4.55 -2.30 7.77
N ALA A 30 5.77 -1.84 7.51
CA ALA A 30 6.99 -2.59 7.83
C ALA A 30 7.06 -2.93 9.33
N ARG A 31 6.89 -1.92 10.19
CA ARG A 31 6.90 -2.13 11.64
C ARG A 31 5.74 -3.03 12.11
N THR A 32 4.55 -2.88 11.52
CA THR A 32 3.39 -3.74 11.84
C THR A 32 3.69 -5.20 11.54
N LEU A 33 4.22 -5.50 10.35
CA LEU A 33 4.55 -6.89 9.96
C LEU A 33 5.64 -7.48 10.87
N LEU A 34 6.72 -6.75 11.10
CA LEU A 34 7.83 -7.17 11.95
C LEU A 34 7.42 -7.37 13.42
N SER A 35 6.62 -6.45 13.99
CA SER A 35 6.15 -6.53 15.38
C SER A 35 5.24 -7.73 15.63
N ASN A 36 4.62 -8.28 14.59
CA ASN A 36 3.72 -9.43 14.68
C ASN A 36 4.35 -10.74 14.19
N GLY A 37 5.68 -10.78 14.08
CA GLY A 37 6.44 -12.03 13.88
C GLY A 37 6.94 -12.24 12.44
N ALA A 38 6.54 -11.46 11.44
CA ALA A 38 6.97 -11.69 10.07
C ALA A 38 8.47 -11.42 9.84
N ARG A 39 9.07 -12.14 8.89
CA ARG A 39 10.26 -11.68 8.18
C ARG A 39 9.83 -10.69 7.10
N LEU A 40 10.62 -9.66 6.86
CA LEU A 40 10.31 -8.59 5.92
C LEU A 40 11.32 -8.56 4.78
N VAL A 41 10.80 -8.61 3.55
CA VAL A 41 11.51 -8.23 2.33
C VAL A 41 10.98 -6.87 1.90
N ALA A 42 11.74 -5.81 2.14
CA ALA A 42 11.36 -4.43 1.88
C ALA A 42 11.88 -3.96 0.53
N VAL A 43 11.00 -3.46 -0.34
CA VAL A 43 11.37 -2.92 -1.66
C VAL A 43 11.03 -1.44 -1.73
N GLY A 44 11.95 -0.63 -2.27
CA GLY A 44 11.72 0.79 -2.48
C GLY A 44 12.80 1.44 -3.32
N ARG A 45 12.60 2.70 -3.72
CA ARG A 45 13.55 3.45 -4.57
C ARG A 45 14.54 4.31 -3.76
N SER A 46 14.07 4.83 -2.65
CA SER A 46 14.78 5.85 -1.87
C SER A 46 15.98 5.28 -1.11
N GLU A 47 17.11 5.99 -1.08
CA GLU A 47 18.26 5.70 -0.21
C GLU A 47 17.91 5.65 1.28
N ARG A 48 16.85 6.35 1.67
CA ARG A 48 16.31 6.27 3.02
C ARG A 48 15.96 4.83 3.45
N LEU A 49 15.69 3.93 2.49
CA LEU A 49 15.35 2.54 2.79
C LEU A 49 16.49 1.83 3.53
N ASP A 50 17.74 2.10 3.18
CA ASP A 50 18.90 1.44 3.78
C ASP A 50 19.01 1.76 5.28
N GLY A 51 18.82 3.05 5.64
CA GLY A 51 18.81 3.49 7.05
C GLY A 51 17.64 2.89 7.84
N LEU A 52 16.45 2.85 7.24
CA LEU A 52 15.26 2.24 7.85
C LEU A 52 15.42 0.73 8.03
N ALA A 53 16.00 0.03 7.05
CA ALA A 53 16.25 -1.40 7.15
C ALA A 53 17.25 -1.72 8.26
N ALA A 54 18.31 -0.90 8.44
CA ALA A 54 19.25 -1.03 9.54
C ALA A 54 18.57 -0.80 10.90
N GLU A 55 17.69 0.19 11.02
CA GLU A 55 16.89 0.45 12.22
C GLU A 55 15.99 -0.76 12.53
N TRP A 56 15.24 -1.26 11.55
CA TRP A 56 14.38 -2.42 11.74
C TRP A 56 15.17 -3.69 12.08
N ALA A 57 16.33 -3.89 11.47
CA ALA A 57 17.21 -5.02 11.79
C ALA A 57 17.71 -4.95 13.23
N LYS A 58 18.00 -3.76 13.74
CA LYS A 58 18.36 -3.54 15.14
C LYS A 58 17.20 -3.82 16.10
N ASP A 59 15.98 -3.39 15.76
CA ASP A 59 14.80 -3.51 16.63
C ASP A 59 14.21 -4.92 16.64
N PHE A 60 14.29 -5.66 15.51
CA PHE A 60 13.55 -6.91 15.30
C PHE A 60 14.43 -8.13 14.98
N GLY A 61 15.73 -7.94 14.79
CA GLY A 61 16.67 -9.01 14.38
C GLY A 61 17.10 -8.86 12.92
N ALA A 62 18.41 -8.94 12.68
CA ALA A 62 18.98 -8.74 11.34
C ALA A 62 18.57 -9.84 10.34
N GLU A 63 18.34 -11.05 10.82
CA GLU A 63 17.89 -12.21 10.02
C GLU A 63 16.45 -12.05 9.51
N ARG A 64 15.68 -11.14 10.12
CA ARG A 64 14.27 -10.91 9.78
C ARG A 64 14.07 -9.79 8.77
N VAL A 65 15.11 -9.04 8.39
CA VAL A 65 14.98 -7.87 7.52
C VAL A 65 15.90 -8.01 6.32
N ARG A 66 15.33 -7.97 5.13
CA ARG A 66 16.03 -7.77 3.86
C ARG A 66 15.48 -6.54 3.16
N SER A 67 16.33 -5.79 2.48
CA SER A 67 15.92 -4.62 1.72
C SER A 67 16.56 -4.59 0.35
N HIS A 68 15.78 -4.14 -0.64
CA HIS A 68 16.23 -4.00 -2.02
C HIS A 68 15.80 -2.64 -2.58
N ARG A 69 16.75 -1.97 -3.22
CA ARG A 69 16.47 -0.71 -3.89
C ARG A 69 16.32 -0.91 -5.39
N VAL A 70 15.22 -0.40 -5.94
CA VAL A 70 14.95 -0.42 -7.39
C VAL A 70 14.05 0.74 -7.77
N ASP A 71 14.27 1.32 -8.94
CA ASP A 71 13.26 2.16 -9.58
C ASP A 71 12.24 1.27 -10.27
N MET A 72 11.06 1.17 -9.69
CA MET A 72 9.98 0.32 -10.22
C MET A 72 9.44 0.80 -11.58
N TYR A 73 9.77 2.02 -12.03
CA TYR A 73 9.47 2.46 -13.39
C TYR A 73 10.38 1.79 -14.44
N ASP A 74 11.57 1.35 -14.07
CA ASP A 74 12.33 0.40 -14.86
C ASP A 74 11.75 -1.01 -14.63
N LEU A 75 10.73 -1.35 -15.42
CA LEU A 75 10.03 -2.63 -15.29
C LEU A 75 10.94 -3.84 -15.54
N THR A 76 12.02 -3.68 -16.30
CA THR A 76 13.02 -4.73 -16.53
C THR A 76 13.82 -4.99 -15.28
N ALA A 77 14.39 -3.95 -14.69
CA ALA A 77 15.14 -4.05 -13.44
C ALA A 77 14.23 -4.53 -12.28
N PHE A 78 12.99 -4.04 -12.22
CA PHE A 78 12.04 -4.47 -11.21
C PHE A 78 11.64 -5.95 -11.37
N SER A 79 11.39 -6.40 -12.60
CA SER A 79 11.12 -7.82 -12.88
C SER A 79 12.29 -8.71 -12.47
N ALA A 80 13.52 -8.34 -12.83
CA ALA A 80 14.73 -9.08 -12.47
C ALA A 80 14.92 -9.18 -10.95
N LEU A 81 14.70 -8.08 -10.23
CA LEU A 81 14.73 -8.08 -8.76
C LEU A 81 13.67 -9.03 -8.15
N LEU A 82 12.45 -9.03 -8.69
CA LEU A 82 11.41 -9.94 -8.20
C LEU A 82 11.77 -11.41 -8.45
N ASP A 83 12.41 -11.73 -9.59
CA ASP A 83 12.92 -13.08 -9.88
C ASP A 83 14.03 -13.47 -8.88
N GLU A 84 14.93 -12.56 -8.54
CA GLU A 84 15.95 -12.78 -7.50
C GLU A 84 15.30 -13.05 -6.13
N ILE A 85 14.35 -12.22 -5.71
CA ILE A 85 13.63 -12.38 -4.45
C ILE A 85 12.93 -13.75 -4.38
N VAL A 86 12.16 -14.11 -5.41
CA VAL A 86 11.43 -15.39 -5.46
C VAL A 86 12.36 -16.59 -5.45
N THR A 87 13.55 -16.45 -6.04
CA THR A 87 14.56 -17.53 -6.04
C THR A 87 15.27 -17.65 -4.69
N SER A 88 15.48 -16.53 -3.99
CA SER A 88 16.22 -16.49 -2.72
C SER A 88 15.36 -16.79 -1.49
N GLU A 89 14.05 -16.58 -1.57
CA GLU A 89 13.11 -16.82 -0.47
C GLU A 89 12.44 -18.19 -0.63
N SER A 90 12.41 -18.96 0.44
CA SER A 90 11.74 -20.28 0.45
C SER A 90 10.23 -20.17 0.36
N ALA A 91 9.65 -19.07 0.83
CA ALA A 91 8.23 -18.76 0.73
C ALA A 91 8.02 -17.24 0.85
N ILE A 92 6.97 -16.74 0.21
CA ILE A 92 6.42 -15.40 0.45
C ILE A 92 4.94 -15.60 0.78
N ASP A 93 4.58 -15.40 2.05
CA ASP A 93 3.24 -15.65 2.57
C ASP A 93 2.33 -14.44 2.46
N VAL A 94 2.93 -13.24 2.53
CA VAL A 94 2.20 -11.97 2.48
C VAL A 94 2.84 -11.06 1.43
N LEU A 95 2.05 -10.56 0.51
CA LEU A 95 2.46 -9.54 -0.46
C LEU A 95 1.68 -8.25 -0.21
N VAL A 96 2.39 -7.17 0.12
CA VAL A 96 1.79 -5.84 0.32
C VAL A 96 2.21 -4.91 -0.82
N ASN A 97 1.30 -4.66 -1.75
CA ASN A 97 1.47 -3.70 -2.84
C ASN A 97 1.09 -2.30 -2.35
N ASN A 98 2.08 -1.60 -1.78
CA ASN A 98 1.88 -0.26 -1.23
C ASN A 98 2.55 0.85 -2.07
N ALA A 99 3.56 0.53 -2.88
CA ALA A 99 4.26 1.53 -3.68
C ALA A 99 3.31 2.31 -4.60
N HIS A 100 3.44 3.63 -4.58
CA HIS A 100 2.84 4.55 -5.54
C HIS A 100 3.65 5.85 -5.58
N GLU A 101 3.65 6.55 -6.72
CA GLU A 101 4.26 7.87 -6.80
C GLU A 101 3.21 8.96 -6.60
N LEU A 102 3.41 9.77 -5.57
CA LEU A 102 2.61 10.94 -5.26
C LEU A 102 3.51 12.17 -5.31
N GLY A 103 3.63 12.78 -6.48
CA GLY A 103 4.54 13.92 -6.66
C GLY A 103 4.33 14.65 -7.99
N PRO A 104 5.08 15.74 -8.24
CA PRO A 104 4.90 16.57 -9.43
C PRO A 104 4.99 15.79 -10.75
N ASN A 105 5.89 14.81 -10.85
CA ASN A 105 6.08 13.98 -12.05
C ASN A 105 4.83 13.15 -12.43
N SER A 106 3.89 13.00 -11.50
CA SER A 106 2.62 12.32 -11.73
C SER A 106 1.42 13.29 -11.71
N GLY A 107 1.67 14.61 -11.68
CA GLY A 107 0.64 15.63 -11.56
C GLY A 107 0.05 15.75 -10.16
N PHE A 108 0.52 14.95 -9.18
CA PHE A 108 0.05 15.06 -7.81
C PHE A 108 0.65 16.30 -7.15
N ASN A 109 -0.19 17.14 -6.54
CA ASN A 109 0.20 18.44 -5.99
C ASN A 109 0.86 19.37 -7.04
N SER A 110 0.37 19.31 -8.28
CA SER A 110 0.83 20.15 -9.39
C SER A 110 -0.37 20.81 -10.08
N PRO A 111 -0.20 22.05 -10.59
CA PRO A 111 -1.23 22.70 -11.42
C PRO A 111 -1.59 21.90 -12.68
N ASP A 112 -0.65 21.13 -13.20
CA ASP A 112 -0.84 20.29 -14.40
C ASP A 112 -1.64 19.01 -14.11
N GLY A 113 -2.04 18.77 -12.87
CA GLY A 113 -2.81 17.59 -12.47
C GLY A 113 -4.30 17.65 -12.76
N THR A 114 -4.81 18.74 -13.39
CA THR A 114 -6.24 18.87 -13.72
C THR A 114 -6.63 17.96 -14.87
N LEU A 115 -7.94 17.68 -15.00
CA LEU A 115 -8.46 16.82 -16.06
C LEU A 115 -8.12 17.34 -17.46
N GLU A 116 -8.17 18.68 -17.63
CA GLU A 116 -7.94 19.34 -18.91
C GLU A 116 -6.46 19.41 -19.29
N ASN A 117 -5.58 19.49 -18.30
CA ASN A 117 -4.16 19.80 -18.52
C ASN A 117 -3.23 18.61 -18.26
N ALA A 118 -3.72 17.54 -17.61
CA ALA A 118 -2.87 16.40 -17.27
C ALA A 118 -2.29 15.74 -18.53
N PRO A 119 -0.97 15.84 -18.76
CA PRO A 119 -0.33 15.17 -19.89
C PRO A 119 -0.48 13.65 -19.78
N ILE A 120 -0.48 12.98 -20.93
CA ILE A 120 -0.66 11.52 -20.99
C ILE A 120 0.39 10.76 -20.17
N GLU A 121 1.58 11.33 -20.02
CA GLU A 121 2.69 10.80 -19.23
C GLU A 121 2.31 10.70 -17.74
N HIS A 122 1.54 11.67 -17.20
CA HIS A 122 1.03 11.59 -15.83
C HIS A 122 0.05 10.41 -15.67
N TRP A 123 -0.85 10.24 -16.64
CA TRP A 123 -1.77 9.10 -16.68
C TRP A 123 -1.00 7.76 -16.72
N MET A 124 -0.01 7.67 -17.61
CA MET A 124 0.83 6.46 -17.74
C MET A 124 1.57 6.15 -16.44
N ARG A 125 2.11 7.19 -15.76
CA ARG A 125 2.77 6.99 -14.45
C ARG A 125 1.81 6.45 -13.40
N HIS A 126 0.59 6.97 -13.31
CA HIS A 126 -0.41 6.45 -12.38
C HIS A 126 -0.84 5.03 -12.71
N VAL A 127 -1.08 4.71 -13.98
CA VAL A 127 -1.45 3.35 -14.41
C VAL A 127 -0.29 2.37 -14.14
N THR A 128 0.94 2.78 -14.43
CA THR A 128 2.12 1.96 -14.14
C THR A 128 2.25 1.70 -12.65
N ALA A 129 2.20 2.74 -11.82
CA ALA A 129 2.38 2.61 -10.37
C ALA A 129 1.16 1.94 -9.69
N GLY A 130 -0.05 2.25 -10.14
CA GLY A 130 -1.28 1.78 -9.50
C GLY A 130 -1.78 0.44 -9.98
N LEU A 131 -1.33 -0.04 -11.14
CA LEU A 131 -1.81 -1.29 -11.73
C LEU A 131 -0.68 -2.21 -12.20
N PHE A 132 0.30 -1.71 -12.97
CA PHE A 132 1.32 -2.60 -13.54
C PHE A 132 2.32 -3.10 -12.49
N TRP A 133 2.74 -2.25 -11.52
CA TRP A 133 3.58 -2.73 -10.43
C TRP A 133 2.91 -3.82 -9.60
N PRO A 134 1.66 -3.66 -9.12
CA PRO A 134 0.94 -4.75 -8.46
C PRO A 134 0.75 -5.98 -9.33
N ALA A 135 0.45 -5.81 -10.61
CA ALA A 135 0.29 -6.94 -11.51
C ALA A 135 1.60 -7.73 -11.66
N LEU A 136 2.72 -7.03 -11.84
CA LEU A 136 4.04 -7.66 -11.96
C LEU A 136 4.46 -8.39 -10.68
N THR A 137 4.27 -7.77 -9.50
CA THR A 137 4.56 -8.45 -8.23
C THR A 137 3.71 -9.70 -8.04
N VAL A 138 2.41 -9.62 -8.36
CA VAL A 138 1.50 -10.77 -8.27
C VAL A 138 1.91 -11.87 -9.25
N GLN A 139 2.26 -11.53 -10.50
CA GLN A 139 2.72 -12.50 -11.50
C GLN A 139 3.99 -13.24 -11.08
N LYS A 140 4.92 -12.54 -10.41
CA LYS A 140 6.19 -13.12 -10.00
C LYS A 140 6.08 -13.91 -8.70
N VAL A 141 5.37 -13.38 -7.71
CA VAL A 141 5.24 -14.00 -6.38
C VAL A 141 4.16 -15.10 -6.35
N GLY A 142 3.11 -14.94 -7.14
CA GLY A 142 1.96 -15.85 -7.12
C GLY A 142 2.26 -17.32 -7.39
N PRO A 143 3.15 -17.69 -8.33
CA PRO A 143 3.56 -19.08 -8.51
C PRO A 143 4.12 -19.72 -7.23
N LEU A 144 4.97 -19.01 -6.48
CA LEU A 144 5.50 -19.47 -5.20
C LEU A 144 4.40 -19.64 -4.15
N MET A 145 3.44 -18.69 -4.08
CA MET A 145 2.27 -18.84 -3.20
C MET A 145 1.41 -20.05 -3.57
N LYS A 146 1.25 -20.34 -4.87
CA LYS A 146 0.48 -21.51 -5.35
C LYS A 146 1.16 -22.82 -4.99
N GLU A 147 2.49 -22.89 -5.09
CA GLU A 147 3.27 -24.06 -4.72
C GLU A 147 3.08 -24.42 -3.25
N HIS A 148 2.98 -23.38 -2.40
CA HIS A 148 2.75 -23.54 -0.96
C HIS A 148 1.26 -23.60 -0.57
N GLU A 149 0.33 -23.51 -1.54
CA GLU A 149 -1.11 -23.48 -1.32
C GLU A 149 -1.53 -22.45 -0.25
N ARG A 150 -0.81 -21.32 -0.18
CA ARG A 150 -0.97 -20.31 0.85
C ARG A 150 -0.47 -18.95 0.40
N GLY A 151 -1.30 -17.92 0.59
CA GLY A 151 -0.90 -16.54 0.34
C GLY A 151 -1.94 -15.51 0.76
N SER A 152 -1.46 -14.33 1.18
CA SER A 152 -2.30 -13.16 1.35
C SER A 152 -1.74 -11.98 0.59
N ILE A 153 -2.49 -11.48 -0.38
CA ILE A 153 -2.15 -10.29 -1.18
C ILE A 153 -2.98 -9.13 -0.66
N VAL A 154 -2.31 -8.07 -0.22
CA VAL A 154 -2.94 -6.83 0.28
C VAL A 154 -2.53 -5.68 -0.62
N ASN A 155 -3.47 -5.15 -1.37
CA ASN A 155 -3.27 -4.02 -2.28
C ASN A 155 -3.69 -2.70 -1.60
N ILE A 156 -2.78 -1.72 -1.50
CA ILE A 156 -3.10 -0.41 -0.92
C ILE A 156 -3.65 0.48 -2.03
N SER A 157 -4.98 0.63 -2.04
CA SER A 157 -5.72 1.47 -2.96
C SER A 157 -5.98 2.86 -2.34
N THR A 158 -7.19 3.37 -2.42
CA THR A 158 -7.63 4.66 -1.88
C THR A 158 -9.16 4.71 -1.82
N MET A 159 -9.74 5.54 -0.96
CA MET A 159 -11.16 5.88 -0.99
C MET A 159 -11.63 6.37 -2.37
N TYR A 160 -10.74 7.04 -3.12
CA TYR A 160 -11.02 7.52 -4.48
C TYR A 160 -11.14 6.42 -5.55
N ALA A 161 -10.99 5.16 -5.16
CA ALA A 161 -11.39 4.03 -5.99
C ALA A 161 -12.91 3.75 -5.91
N GLN A 162 -13.62 4.34 -4.95
CA GLN A 162 -15.07 4.18 -4.73
C GLN A 162 -15.85 5.47 -4.98
N VAL A 163 -15.25 6.63 -4.64
CA VAL A 163 -15.86 7.94 -4.81
C VAL A 163 -14.89 8.88 -5.52
N SER A 164 -15.41 9.88 -6.21
CA SER A 164 -14.56 10.90 -6.85
C SER A 164 -13.99 11.88 -5.82
N PRO A 165 -12.80 12.46 -6.07
CA PRO A 165 -12.35 13.65 -5.38
C PRO A 165 -13.39 14.78 -5.50
N ASP A 166 -13.63 15.50 -4.41
CA ASP A 166 -14.53 16.66 -4.40
C ASP A 166 -13.75 17.92 -4.77
N PRO A 167 -14.10 18.62 -5.87
CA PRO A 167 -13.38 19.81 -6.31
C PRO A 167 -13.31 20.91 -5.24
N ARG A 168 -14.33 21.02 -4.38
CA ARG A 168 -14.41 22.03 -3.32
C ARG A 168 -13.30 21.91 -2.28
N LEU A 169 -12.72 20.71 -2.14
CA LEU A 169 -11.56 20.50 -1.24
C LEU A 169 -10.35 21.29 -1.70
N TYR A 170 -10.22 21.49 -3.01
CA TYR A 170 -9.05 22.08 -3.66
C TYR A 170 -9.20 23.59 -3.94
N GLU A 171 -10.31 24.20 -3.53
CA GLU A 171 -10.52 25.65 -3.66
C GLU A 171 -9.40 26.43 -2.97
N GLY A 172 -8.80 27.38 -3.70
CA GLY A 172 -7.68 28.19 -3.20
C GLY A 172 -6.34 27.46 -3.12
N THR A 173 -6.25 26.23 -3.62
CA THR A 173 -4.97 25.50 -3.80
C THR A 173 -4.49 25.62 -5.24
N SER A 174 -3.18 25.37 -5.44
CA SER A 174 -2.58 25.27 -6.79
C SER A 174 -2.54 23.84 -7.31
N PHE A 175 -3.22 22.89 -6.67
CA PHE A 175 -3.16 21.46 -7.00
C PHE A 175 -4.54 20.81 -6.88
N VAL A 176 -4.66 19.63 -7.51
CA VAL A 176 -5.82 18.73 -7.41
C VAL A 176 -5.36 17.29 -7.30
N ASN A 177 -6.28 16.39 -6.96
CA ASN A 177 -6.02 14.95 -7.10
C ASN A 177 -6.13 14.58 -8.59
N PRO A 178 -5.06 14.10 -9.25
CA PRO A 178 -5.08 13.87 -10.68
C PRO A 178 -6.01 12.71 -11.06
N PRO A 179 -6.71 12.79 -12.21
CA PRO A 179 -7.70 11.79 -12.62
C PRO A 179 -7.10 10.41 -12.85
N GLY A 180 -5.84 10.32 -13.31
CA GLY A 180 -5.12 9.07 -13.50
C GLY A 180 -4.92 8.28 -12.20
N TYR A 181 -4.77 8.98 -11.06
CA TYR A 181 -4.64 8.34 -9.75
C TYR A 181 -5.88 7.53 -9.37
N SER A 182 -7.03 8.17 -9.35
CA SER A 182 -8.31 7.51 -9.00
C SER A 182 -8.62 6.36 -9.96
N SER A 183 -8.40 6.57 -11.26
CA SER A 183 -8.63 5.54 -12.29
C SER A 183 -7.74 4.31 -12.10
N ALA A 184 -6.45 4.51 -11.87
CA ALA A 184 -5.51 3.41 -11.64
C ALA A 184 -5.82 2.64 -10.35
N LYS A 185 -6.17 3.36 -9.28
CA LYS A 185 -6.49 2.75 -7.98
C LYS A 185 -7.84 2.02 -8.00
N ALA A 186 -8.83 2.46 -8.80
CA ALA A 186 -10.05 1.70 -9.08
C ALA A 186 -9.74 0.42 -9.86
N GLY A 187 -8.85 0.50 -10.86
CA GLY A 187 -8.33 -0.66 -11.58
C GLY A 187 -7.64 -1.68 -10.65
N MET A 188 -6.89 -1.22 -9.65
CA MET A 188 -6.28 -2.10 -8.63
C MET A 188 -7.34 -2.87 -7.84
N VAL A 189 -8.48 -2.26 -7.48
CA VAL A 189 -9.58 -2.95 -6.79
C VAL A 189 -10.21 -4.02 -7.69
N ALA A 190 -10.41 -3.73 -8.98
CA ALA A 190 -10.89 -4.70 -9.96
C ALA A 190 -9.90 -5.87 -10.12
N PHE A 191 -8.59 -5.58 -10.22
CA PHE A 191 -7.53 -6.59 -10.28
C PHE A 191 -7.49 -7.44 -9.00
N THR A 192 -7.69 -6.86 -7.83
CA THR A 192 -7.80 -7.60 -6.56
C THR A 192 -8.89 -8.68 -6.61
N ARG A 193 -10.07 -8.31 -7.11
CA ARG A 193 -11.20 -9.26 -7.26
C ARG A 193 -10.88 -10.36 -8.29
N TYR A 194 -10.20 -10.01 -9.37
CA TYR A 194 -9.75 -10.99 -10.37
C TYR A 194 -8.83 -12.04 -9.73
N VAL A 195 -7.79 -11.60 -9.01
CA VAL A 195 -6.86 -12.52 -8.33
C VAL A 195 -7.58 -13.37 -7.30
N ALA A 196 -8.45 -12.79 -6.48
CA ALA A 196 -9.25 -13.51 -5.49
C ALA A 196 -10.08 -14.64 -6.13
N SER A 197 -10.73 -14.34 -7.26
CA SER A 197 -11.56 -15.30 -7.98
C SER A 197 -10.76 -16.45 -8.60
N PHE A 198 -9.63 -16.12 -9.25
CA PHE A 198 -8.85 -17.11 -10.00
C PHE A 198 -7.88 -17.92 -9.13
N TRP A 199 -7.47 -17.39 -7.97
CA TRP A 199 -6.46 -18.03 -7.13
C TRP A 199 -6.97 -18.50 -5.77
N GLY A 200 -8.24 -18.26 -5.45
CA GLY A 200 -8.84 -18.70 -4.18
C GLY A 200 -8.77 -20.20 -3.95
N SER A 201 -8.93 -21.01 -5.01
CA SER A 201 -8.81 -22.48 -4.94
C SER A 201 -7.38 -22.99 -4.60
N TYR A 202 -6.38 -22.13 -4.74
CA TYR A 202 -4.99 -22.40 -4.32
C TYR A 202 -4.67 -21.89 -2.91
N GLY A 203 -5.68 -21.59 -2.09
CA GLY A 203 -5.45 -21.05 -0.75
C GLY A 203 -4.95 -19.60 -0.71
N ILE A 204 -5.01 -18.86 -1.84
CA ILE A 204 -4.53 -17.48 -1.94
C ILE A 204 -5.69 -16.52 -1.80
N ARG A 205 -5.58 -15.60 -0.84
CA ARG A 205 -6.52 -14.49 -0.64
C ARG A 205 -5.94 -13.21 -1.24
N ALA A 206 -6.79 -12.38 -1.84
CA ALA A 206 -6.41 -11.06 -2.32
C ALA A 206 -7.46 -10.04 -1.89
N ASN A 207 -7.03 -8.99 -1.19
CA ASN A 207 -7.88 -7.93 -0.69
C ASN A 207 -7.23 -6.55 -0.93
N ALA A 208 -8.03 -5.51 -0.88
CA ALA A 208 -7.55 -4.13 -0.93
C ALA A 208 -7.88 -3.40 0.37
N ILE A 209 -6.97 -2.53 0.83
CA ILE A 209 -7.26 -1.50 1.82
C ILE A 209 -7.47 -0.19 1.06
N LEU A 210 -8.50 0.56 1.43
CA LEU A 210 -8.84 1.85 0.86
C LEU A 210 -8.67 2.93 1.94
N PRO A 211 -7.46 3.48 2.07
CA PRO A 211 -7.23 4.59 3.00
C PRO A 211 -8.03 5.82 2.61
N GLY A 212 -8.56 6.52 3.61
CA GLY A 212 -9.10 7.86 3.51
C GLY A 212 -8.00 8.94 3.53
N PRO A 213 -8.30 10.12 4.06
CA PRO A 213 -7.30 11.17 4.22
C PRO A 213 -6.39 10.87 5.41
N PHE A 214 -5.18 10.40 5.13
CA PHE A 214 -4.11 10.20 6.11
C PHE A 214 -3.09 11.32 5.94
N SER A 215 -2.80 12.05 7.01
CA SER A 215 -1.89 13.21 6.98
C SER A 215 -0.79 13.06 8.01
N ASN A 216 0.45 13.35 7.59
CA ASN A 216 1.59 13.36 8.50
C ASN A 216 1.65 14.72 9.23
N THR A 217 0.88 14.85 10.30
CA THR A 217 0.85 16.05 11.15
C THR A 217 1.67 15.91 12.44
N GLU A 218 2.17 14.71 12.73
CA GLU A 218 2.84 14.39 14.01
C GLU A 218 4.36 14.34 13.88
N GLU A 219 4.88 14.05 12.71
CA GLU A 219 6.31 13.96 12.47
C GLU A 219 6.82 15.22 11.77
N ALA A 220 7.87 15.83 12.28
CA ALA A 220 8.62 16.86 11.56
C ALA A 220 9.36 16.23 10.37
N GLY A 221 9.30 16.89 9.19
CA GLY A 221 10.00 16.41 8.00
C GLY A 221 9.36 16.92 6.70
N PRO A 222 9.90 16.54 5.54
CA PRO A 222 9.47 17.07 4.25
C PRO A 222 8.02 16.71 3.88
N ASN A 223 7.41 15.74 4.57
CA ASN A 223 6.02 15.32 4.36
C ASN A 223 5.12 15.75 5.53
N SER A 224 5.60 16.59 6.45
CA SER A 224 4.75 17.11 7.52
C SER A 224 3.80 18.17 6.98
N VAL A 225 2.58 18.19 7.51
CA VAL A 225 1.52 19.12 7.12
C VAL A 225 1.14 19.97 8.31
N ASP A 226 1.03 21.30 8.11
CA ASP A 226 0.55 22.20 9.15
C ASP A 226 -0.89 21.83 9.54
N PRO A 227 -1.17 21.57 10.83
CA PRO A 227 -2.54 21.31 11.28
C PRO A 227 -3.54 22.42 10.96
N ALA A 228 -3.07 23.65 10.75
CA ALA A 228 -3.89 24.83 10.39
C ALA A 228 -4.07 24.98 8.87
N ASP A 229 -3.48 24.13 8.05
CA ASP A 229 -3.65 24.17 6.59
C ASP A 229 -5.14 24.12 6.19
N PRO A 230 -5.64 25.10 5.41
CA PRO A 230 -7.05 25.13 5.00
C PRO A 230 -7.51 23.89 4.24
N PHE A 231 -6.64 23.29 3.44
CA PHE A 231 -6.94 22.01 2.77
C PHE A 231 -7.15 20.90 3.77
N LEU A 232 -6.28 20.79 4.79
CA LEU A 232 -6.39 19.79 5.84
C LEU A 232 -7.66 19.98 6.67
N ILE A 233 -8.05 21.24 6.96
CA ILE A 233 -9.30 21.55 7.66
C ILE A 233 -10.51 21.04 6.85
N ARG A 234 -10.53 21.26 5.52
CA ARG A 234 -11.59 20.76 4.63
C ARG A 234 -11.63 19.22 4.58
N LEU A 235 -10.46 18.56 4.54
CA LEU A 235 -10.39 17.11 4.61
C LEU A 235 -11.03 16.57 5.89
N ARG A 236 -10.68 17.17 7.05
CA ARG A 236 -11.24 16.78 8.35
C ARG A 236 -12.76 16.95 8.40
N ALA A 237 -13.26 18.07 7.91
CA ALA A 237 -14.70 18.36 7.90
C ALA A 237 -15.51 17.36 7.06
N LYS A 238 -14.88 16.65 6.14
CA LYS A 238 -15.52 15.67 5.26
C LYS A 238 -15.45 14.23 5.79
N THR A 239 -14.78 13.97 6.89
CA THR A 239 -14.81 12.66 7.56
C THR A 239 -15.87 12.65 8.65
N SER A 240 -16.59 11.54 8.84
CA SER A 240 -17.54 11.38 9.95
C SER A 240 -16.86 11.47 11.31
N LEU A 241 -15.57 11.08 11.40
CA LEU A 241 -14.77 11.19 12.62
C LEU A 241 -14.21 12.60 12.86
N GLY A 242 -14.39 13.55 11.95
CA GLY A 242 -13.97 14.95 12.09
C GLY A 242 -12.45 15.19 12.12
N ARG A 243 -11.66 14.20 11.68
CA ARG A 243 -10.19 14.25 11.66
C ARG A 243 -9.60 13.43 10.52
N THR A 244 -8.36 13.69 10.16
CA THR A 244 -7.60 12.78 9.31
C THR A 244 -7.09 11.58 10.10
N GLY A 245 -6.83 10.48 9.41
CA GLY A 245 -6.24 9.29 9.99
C GLY A 245 -4.73 9.46 10.22
N GLN A 246 -4.23 8.75 11.20
CA GLN A 246 -2.80 8.58 11.48
C GLN A 246 -2.32 7.26 10.90
N ALA A 247 -1.07 7.19 10.40
CA ALA A 247 -0.56 6.01 9.70
C ALA A 247 -0.73 4.71 10.49
N HIS A 248 -0.55 4.74 11.82
CA HIS A 248 -0.70 3.56 12.68
C HIS A 248 -2.13 3.00 12.74
N GLU A 249 -3.15 3.81 12.41
CA GLU A 249 -4.55 3.35 12.39
C GLU A 249 -4.85 2.39 11.21
N LEU A 250 -3.94 2.30 10.23
CA LEU A 250 -3.98 1.28 9.18
C LEU A 250 -3.37 -0.06 9.61
N ALA A 251 -2.62 -0.09 10.71
CA ALA A 251 -1.90 -1.28 11.17
C ALA A 251 -2.85 -2.46 11.43
N GLY A 252 -3.99 -2.20 12.09
CA GLY A 252 -4.99 -3.24 12.38
C GLY A 252 -5.61 -3.83 11.12
N ALA A 253 -5.95 -3.00 10.13
CA ALA A 253 -6.51 -3.45 8.86
C ALA A 253 -5.49 -4.29 8.06
N LEU A 254 -4.22 -3.85 8.00
CA LEU A 254 -3.17 -4.61 7.36
C LEU A 254 -2.97 -5.97 8.05
N LEU A 255 -2.83 -5.97 9.37
CA LEU A 255 -2.60 -7.18 10.13
C LEU A 255 -3.75 -8.17 10.00
N PHE A 256 -5.00 -7.69 10.05
CA PHE A 256 -6.19 -8.50 9.81
C PHE A 256 -6.13 -9.18 8.44
N LEU A 257 -5.89 -8.43 7.36
CA LEU A 257 -5.86 -8.99 6.01
C LEU A 257 -4.64 -9.87 5.76
N ALA A 258 -3.50 -9.61 6.39
CA ALA A 258 -2.27 -10.37 6.24
C ALA A 258 -2.27 -11.72 6.98
N SER A 259 -3.11 -11.87 8.02
CA SER A 259 -3.09 -13.00 8.96
C SER A 259 -4.26 -13.97 8.75
N GLU A 260 -4.28 -15.05 9.55
CA GLU A 260 -5.36 -16.04 9.57
C GLU A 260 -6.68 -15.48 10.12
N ALA A 261 -6.66 -14.30 10.77
CA ALA A 261 -7.87 -13.62 11.23
C ALA A 261 -8.84 -13.30 10.08
N SER A 262 -8.34 -13.24 8.85
CA SER A 262 -9.12 -13.01 7.63
C SER A 262 -9.17 -14.23 6.69
N SER A 263 -9.03 -15.46 7.22
CA SER A 263 -8.95 -16.69 6.42
C SER A 263 -10.14 -16.92 5.48
N TYR A 264 -11.29 -16.30 5.75
CA TYR A 264 -12.49 -16.39 4.89
C TYR A 264 -12.84 -15.05 4.22
N VAL A 265 -11.86 -14.12 4.12
CA VAL A 265 -12.02 -12.81 3.48
C VAL A 265 -11.13 -12.73 2.25
N THR A 266 -11.74 -12.69 1.06
CA THR A 266 -11.03 -12.50 -0.22
C THR A 266 -11.89 -11.68 -1.18
N GLY A 267 -11.27 -10.93 -2.09
CA GLY A 267 -11.94 -10.05 -3.04
C GLY A 267 -12.53 -8.77 -2.44
N HIS A 268 -12.26 -8.51 -1.15
CA HIS A 268 -12.81 -7.38 -0.42
C HIS A 268 -12.00 -6.10 -0.62
N ALA A 269 -12.69 -4.96 -0.59
CA ALA A 269 -12.12 -3.62 -0.56
C ALA A 269 -12.52 -2.97 0.77
N LEU A 270 -11.60 -3.00 1.73
CA LEU A 270 -11.82 -2.53 3.10
C LEU A 270 -11.53 -1.03 3.20
N SER A 271 -12.58 -0.23 3.37
CA SER A 271 -12.43 1.19 3.64
C SER A 271 -11.92 1.44 5.06
N VAL A 272 -10.85 2.26 5.17
CA VAL A 272 -10.31 2.76 6.44
C VAL A 272 -10.16 4.27 6.25
N ASP A 273 -11.28 4.99 6.34
CA ASP A 273 -11.39 6.34 5.79
C ASP A 273 -12.08 7.35 6.73
N GLY A 274 -12.29 6.97 7.99
CA GLY A 274 -12.96 7.83 8.97
C GLY A 274 -14.42 8.14 8.65
N GLY A 275 -15.07 7.27 7.83
CA GLY A 275 -16.45 7.44 7.39
C GLY A 275 -16.60 8.39 6.19
N TRP A 276 -15.51 8.69 5.47
CA TRP A 276 -15.55 9.52 4.25
C TRP A 276 -16.52 9.01 3.20
N THR A 277 -16.52 7.69 2.94
CA THR A 277 -17.39 7.07 1.93
C THR A 277 -18.77 6.69 2.46
N ALA A 278 -19.06 6.94 3.73
CA ALA A 278 -20.35 6.64 4.35
C ALA A 278 -21.36 7.79 4.28
N ILE A 279 -20.91 9.02 3.92
CA ILE A 279 -21.72 10.24 3.88
C ILE A 279 -21.59 10.98 2.55
#